data_4da4d3023a09d62b482ecc4d3d89b8cf
#
_entry.id   4da4d3023a09d62b482ecc4d3d89b8cf
#
_cell.length_a   1.000
_cell.length_b   1.000
_cell.length_c   1.000
_cell.angle_alpha   90.00
_cell.angle_beta   90.00
_cell.angle_gamma   90.00
#
_symmetry.space_group_name_H-M   'P 1'
#
loop_
_entity.id
_entity.type
_entity.pdbx_description
1 polymer ?
#
loop_
_entity_poly.entity_id
_entity_poly.type
_entity_poly.pdbx_seq_one_letter_code
_entity_poly.pdbx_strand_id
1 'polypeptide(L)'
;ELNLLHKRLESRKAPEPAAGWDSRIYAISPGSRSFLERTGAWTLLDAGRIAPVETMRVFGDTGAELEFSAYQMGVAELACILENRALQHALWQRLQQQENLTLLHPATCAALRFAGKAAELTLEDGRTLTAKLVVGADGQNSWVREQAGISAAPVDYRQLGVVANFACELPHRGIAYQWFQPEGILALLPLPGNRVSMVWSVRPEQSARLLALTHDELCAQVAAASRHTLGELKIITAPAAFP
;
A
#
# COMPACT_ATOMS: atom_id res chain seq x y z
N GLU A 1 2.01 4.13 14.17
CA GLU A 1 3.14 4.39 13.22
C GLU A 1 4.28 5.19 13.82
N LEU A 2 4.13 5.90 14.94
CA LEU A 2 5.26 6.56 15.59
C LEU A 2 6.38 5.55 15.97
N ASN A 3 6.05 4.32 16.35
CA ASN A 3 7.07 3.36 16.78
C ASN A 3 7.60 2.45 15.65
N LEU A 4 6.80 2.14 14.63
CA LEU A 4 7.28 1.41 13.43
C LEU A 4 7.98 2.35 12.45
N LEU A 5 7.50 3.57 12.32
CA LEU A 5 8.28 4.63 11.71
C LEU A 5 9.61 4.78 12.43
N HIS A 6 9.67 4.65 13.75
CA HIS A 6 10.88 4.87 14.51
C HIS A 6 11.94 3.78 14.26
N LYS A 7 11.62 2.49 14.36
CA LYS A 7 12.57 1.40 14.00
C LYS A 7 12.96 1.40 12.51
N ARG A 8 12.14 1.98 11.64
CA ARG A 8 12.44 2.15 10.20
C ARG A 8 13.00 3.53 9.85
N LEU A 9 12.85 4.55 10.70
CA LEU A 9 13.26 5.92 10.46
C LEU A 9 14.55 6.33 11.15
N GLU A 10 15.11 5.51 12.04
CA GLU A 10 16.51 5.67 12.49
C GLU A 10 17.49 5.71 11.30
N SER A 11 17.06 5.29 10.13
CA SER A 11 17.85 5.31 8.89
C SER A 11 17.18 6.04 7.71
N ARG A 12 16.04 6.72 7.87
CA ARG A 12 15.32 7.31 6.73
C ARG A 12 15.24 8.83 6.82
N LYS A 13 15.86 9.49 5.83
CA LYS A 13 15.46 10.81 5.35
C LYS A 13 13.94 10.84 5.14
N ALA A 14 13.34 12.05 5.23
CA ALA A 14 11.97 12.27 4.82
C ALA A 14 11.67 11.52 3.51
N PRO A 15 10.46 10.95 3.35
CA PRO A 15 10.13 10.21 2.14
C PRO A 15 10.33 11.10 0.91
N GLU A 16 11.34 10.78 0.09
CA GLU A 16 11.63 11.49 -1.14
C GLU A 16 10.94 10.77 -2.31
N PRO A 17 10.46 11.51 -3.32
CA PRO A 17 9.97 10.90 -4.55
C PRO A 17 11.15 10.16 -5.21
N ALA A 18 11.02 8.85 -5.40
CA ALA A 18 12.04 8.07 -6.07
C ALA A 18 11.92 8.26 -7.60
N ALA A 19 13.05 8.27 -8.28
CA ALA A 19 13.11 8.35 -9.75
C ALA A 19 12.43 7.15 -10.44
N GLY A 20 12.35 5.98 -9.78
CA GLY A 20 11.73 4.75 -10.28
C GLY A 20 10.32 4.50 -9.74
N TRP A 21 9.68 3.42 -10.21
CA TRP A 21 8.40 2.94 -9.71
C TRP A 21 8.55 2.26 -8.34
N ASP A 22 7.57 2.49 -7.44
CA ASP A 22 7.45 1.72 -6.20
C ASP A 22 6.68 0.42 -6.48
N SER A 23 7.17 -0.70 -6.01
CA SER A 23 6.47 -1.98 -6.10
C SER A 23 5.25 -2.04 -5.16
N ARG A 24 5.24 -1.22 -4.10
CA ARG A 24 4.12 -1.12 -3.18
C ARG A 24 3.16 -0.03 -3.62
N ILE A 25 1.95 -0.45 -3.97
CA ILE A 25 0.89 0.44 -4.45
C ILE A 25 -0.36 0.34 -3.56
N TYR A 26 -1.23 1.33 -3.68
CA TYR A 26 -2.55 1.35 -3.05
C TYR A 26 -3.65 1.57 -4.08
N ALA A 27 -4.78 0.90 -3.86
CA ALA A 27 -6.05 1.21 -4.51
C ALA A 27 -6.83 2.14 -3.57
N ILE A 28 -6.91 3.40 -3.91
CA ILE A 28 -7.59 4.43 -3.13
C ILE A 28 -9.04 4.54 -3.59
N SER A 29 -9.97 4.20 -2.71
CA SER A 29 -11.40 4.33 -2.98
C SER A 29 -11.81 5.80 -3.13
N PRO A 30 -12.94 6.12 -3.81
CA PRO A 30 -13.44 7.49 -3.93
C PRO A 30 -13.62 8.18 -2.58
N GLY A 31 -14.08 7.46 -1.54
CA GLY A 31 -14.22 8.01 -0.19
C GLY A 31 -12.86 8.36 0.45
N SER A 32 -11.86 7.50 0.29
CA SER A 32 -10.49 7.76 0.77
C SER A 32 -9.84 8.91 -0.01
N ARG A 33 -10.07 9.00 -1.32
CA ARG A 33 -9.65 10.12 -2.16
C ARG A 33 -10.23 11.43 -1.63
N SER A 34 -11.55 11.50 -1.43
CA SER A 34 -12.22 12.70 -0.89
C SER A 34 -11.67 13.10 0.49
N PHE A 35 -11.29 12.13 1.32
CA PHE A 35 -10.61 12.42 2.59
C PHE A 35 -9.23 13.06 2.37
N LEU A 36 -8.41 12.50 1.48
CA LEU A 36 -7.09 13.04 1.14
C LEU A 36 -7.18 14.43 0.49
N GLU A 37 -8.22 14.69 -0.32
CA GLU A 37 -8.52 16.01 -0.88
C GLU A 37 -8.82 17.05 0.22
N ARG A 38 -9.69 16.71 1.18
CA ARG A 38 -9.99 17.59 2.31
C ARG A 38 -8.79 17.89 3.20
N THR A 39 -7.85 16.95 3.33
CA THR A 39 -6.59 17.20 4.06
C THR A 39 -5.58 18.01 3.25
N GLY A 40 -5.81 18.21 1.95
CA GLY A 40 -4.89 18.88 1.04
C GLY A 40 -3.70 18.00 0.61
N ALA A 41 -3.66 16.73 0.98
CA ALA A 41 -2.57 15.84 0.57
C ALA A 41 -2.70 15.38 -0.88
N TRP A 42 -3.94 15.22 -1.39
CA TRP A 42 -4.19 14.76 -2.75
C TRP A 42 -3.61 15.72 -3.81
N THR A 43 -3.69 17.02 -3.60
CA THR A 43 -3.19 18.05 -4.53
C THR A 43 -1.67 18.11 -4.65
N LEU A 44 -0.96 17.46 -3.72
CA LEU A 44 0.50 17.33 -3.73
C LEU A 44 0.99 16.09 -4.49
N LEU A 45 0.07 15.22 -4.92
CA LEU A 45 0.40 14.04 -5.71
C LEU A 45 0.62 14.42 -7.17
N ASP A 46 1.59 13.77 -7.81
CA ASP A 46 1.78 13.86 -9.26
C ASP A 46 0.65 13.11 -9.99
N ALA A 47 -0.22 13.84 -10.67
CA ALA A 47 -1.33 13.27 -11.43
C ALA A 47 -0.86 12.30 -12.54
N GLY A 48 0.35 12.48 -13.07
CA GLY A 48 0.95 11.59 -14.06
C GLY A 48 1.35 10.22 -13.49
N ARG A 49 1.26 10.05 -12.16
CA ARG A 49 1.56 8.79 -11.47
C ARG A 49 0.31 8.14 -10.82
N ILE A 50 -0.86 8.66 -11.13
CA ILE A 50 -2.15 8.12 -10.65
C ILE A 50 -2.87 7.48 -11.83
N ALA A 51 -3.34 6.24 -11.68
CA ALA A 51 -4.15 5.56 -12.68
C ALA A 51 -5.57 5.31 -12.15
N PRO A 52 -6.63 5.76 -12.85
CA PRO A 52 -8.00 5.42 -12.48
C PRO A 52 -8.28 3.94 -12.81
N VAL A 53 -9.10 3.31 -11.98
CA VAL A 53 -9.73 2.01 -12.24
C VAL A 53 -11.17 2.28 -12.69
N GLU A 54 -11.44 2.14 -13.97
CA GLU A 54 -12.77 2.35 -14.54
C GLU A 54 -13.61 1.07 -14.53
N THR A 55 -12.92 -0.08 -14.61
CA THR A 55 -13.55 -1.39 -14.61
C THR A 55 -12.72 -2.36 -13.80
N MET A 56 -13.37 -3.27 -13.09
CA MET A 56 -12.74 -4.41 -12.43
C MET A 56 -13.33 -5.70 -12.96
N ARG A 57 -12.48 -6.59 -13.48
CA ARG A 57 -12.85 -7.94 -13.93
C ARG A 57 -12.31 -8.98 -12.97
N VAL A 58 -13.19 -9.82 -12.48
CA VAL A 58 -12.88 -10.90 -11.53
C VAL A 58 -13.21 -12.23 -12.16
N PHE A 59 -12.23 -13.12 -12.19
CA PHE A 59 -12.35 -14.46 -12.74
C PHE A 59 -12.27 -15.51 -11.61
N GLY A 60 -13.28 -16.33 -11.51
CA GLY A 60 -13.30 -17.47 -10.60
C GLY A 60 -12.52 -18.67 -11.17
N ASP A 61 -12.21 -19.60 -10.29
CA ASP A 61 -11.53 -20.86 -10.59
C ASP A 61 -12.38 -21.81 -11.45
N THR A 62 -13.71 -21.74 -11.31
CA THR A 62 -14.69 -22.55 -12.06
C THR A 62 -15.17 -21.91 -13.36
N GLY A 63 -14.54 -20.83 -13.82
CA GLY A 63 -14.89 -20.11 -15.04
C GLY A 63 -15.95 -19.02 -14.87
N ALA A 64 -16.38 -18.74 -13.63
CA ALA A 64 -17.24 -17.59 -13.35
C ALA A 64 -16.50 -16.28 -13.62
N GLU A 65 -17.23 -15.29 -14.14
CA GLU A 65 -16.72 -13.94 -14.37
C GLU A 65 -17.68 -12.91 -13.78
N LEU A 66 -17.12 -11.89 -13.11
CA LEU A 66 -17.84 -10.72 -12.61
C LEU A 66 -17.17 -9.46 -13.14
N GLU A 67 -17.97 -8.49 -13.54
CA GLU A 67 -17.49 -7.19 -13.95
C GLU A 67 -18.16 -6.09 -13.13
N PHE A 68 -17.34 -5.19 -12.60
CA PHE A 68 -17.79 -3.95 -11.97
C PHE A 68 -17.35 -2.79 -12.86
N SER A 69 -18.27 -1.90 -13.19
CA SER A 69 -18.02 -0.76 -14.08
C SER A 69 -18.39 0.54 -13.40
N ALA A 70 -17.46 1.50 -13.36
CA ALA A 70 -17.70 2.84 -12.86
C ALA A 70 -18.84 3.52 -13.63
N TYR A 71 -18.88 3.33 -14.96
CA TYR A 71 -19.94 3.86 -15.82
C TYR A 71 -21.32 3.34 -15.41
N GLN A 72 -21.48 2.04 -15.19
CA GLN A 72 -22.75 1.45 -14.78
C GLN A 72 -23.17 1.90 -13.38
N MET A 73 -22.21 2.21 -12.51
CA MET A 73 -22.47 2.69 -11.15
C MET A 73 -22.66 4.21 -11.09
N GLY A 74 -22.49 4.94 -12.18
CA GLY A 74 -22.61 6.40 -12.23
C GLY A 74 -21.54 7.15 -11.44
N VAL A 75 -20.32 6.55 -11.30
CA VAL A 75 -19.18 7.17 -10.63
C VAL A 75 -18.03 7.40 -11.63
N ALA A 76 -17.11 8.30 -11.31
CA ALA A 76 -15.99 8.62 -12.20
C ALA A 76 -14.99 7.46 -12.31
N GLU A 77 -14.68 6.83 -11.18
CA GLU A 77 -13.79 5.67 -11.08
C GLU A 77 -14.19 4.79 -9.90
N LEU A 78 -13.83 3.50 -9.94
CA LEU A 78 -13.99 2.57 -8.82
C LEU A 78 -12.91 2.78 -7.76
N ALA A 79 -11.70 3.12 -8.20
CA ALA A 79 -10.55 3.43 -7.37
C ALA A 79 -9.50 4.21 -8.17
N CYS A 80 -8.53 4.79 -7.48
CA CYS A 80 -7.28 5.28 -8.07
C CYS A 80 -6.11 4.43 -7.59
N ILE A 81 -5.25 3.98 -8.51
CA ILE A 81 -4.02 3.28 -8.16
C ILE A 81 -2.89 4.31 -8.06
N LEU A 82 -2.17 4.28 -6.96
CA LEU A 82 -1.01 5.13 -6.72
C LEU A 82 0.03 4.46 -5.82
N GLU A 83 1.24 4.98 -5.87
CA GLU A 83 2.38 4.43 -5.17
C GLU A 83 2.41 4.84 -3.70
N ASN A 84 2.80 3.89 -2.84
CA ASN A 84 2.94 4.13 -1.40
C ASN A 84 3.89 5.30 -1.09
N ARG A 85 5.08 5.35 -1.75
CA ARG A 85 6.06 6.44 -1.51
C ARG A 85 5.52 7.81 -1.90
N ALA A 86 4.79 7.90 -3.00
CA ALA A 86 4.18 9.16 -3.44
C ALA A 86 3.16 9.66 -2.41
N LEU A 87 2.30 8.77 -1.92
CA LEU A 87 1.33 9.12 -0.88
C LEU A 87 2.01 9.53 0.43
N GLN A 88 3.02 8.77 0.89
CA GLN A 88 3.76 9.12 2.09
C GLN A 88 4.45 10.48 1.97
N HIS A 89 5.05 10.78 0.80
CA HIS A 89 5.69 12.06 0.55
C HIS A 89 4.68 13.22 0.59
N ALA A 90 3.55 13.09 -0.08
CA ALA A 90 2.50 14.10 -0.09
C ALA A 90 1.94 14.36 1.33
N LEU A 91 1.68 13.30 2.10
CA LEU A 91 1.25 13.41 3.49
C LEU A 91 2.32 14.08 4.37
N TRP A 92 3.60 13.74 4.18
CA TRP A 92 4.70 14.36 4.90
C TRP A 92 4.82 15.85 4.60
N GLN A 93 4.77 16.25 3.33
CA GLN A 93 4.76 17.65 2.93
C GLN A 93 3.59 18.40 3.55
N ARG A 94 2.41 17.78 3.56
CA ARG A 94 1.22 18.40 4.15
C ARG A 94 1.32 18.57 5.66
N LEU A 95 1.91 17.59 6.38
CA LEU A 95 2.19 17.70 7.81
C LEU A 95 3.12 18.87 8.14
N GLN A 96 4.16 19.08 7.34
CA GLN A 96 5.11 20.19 7.54
C GLN A 96 4.48 21.57 7.35
N GLN A 97 3.38 21.66 6.62
CA GLN A 97 2.65 22.91 6.38
C GLN A 97 1.60 23.22 7.46
N GLN A 98 1.41 22.32 8.45
CA GLN A 98 0.41 22.54 9.50
C GLN A 98 0.95 23.40 10.64
N GLU A 99 0.36 24.57 10.85
CA GLU A 99 0.79 25.53 11.90
C GLU A 99 0.39 25.06 13.31
N ASN A 100 -0.70 24.28 13.44
CA ASN A 100 -1.20 23.77 14.71
C ASN A 100 -0.66 22.40 15.09
N LEU A 101 0.40 21.94 14.43
CA LEU A 101 1.04 20.64 14.64
C LEU A 101 2.48 20.84 15.08
N THR A 102 2.90 20.13 16.14
CA THR A 102 4.30 19.97 16.50
C THR A 102 4.78 18.61 16.03
N LEU A 103 5.66 18.60 15.03
CA LEU A 103 6.25 17.37 14.49
C LEU A 103 7.57 17.08 15.22
N LEU A 104 7.61 15.96 15.93
CA LEU A 104 8.82 15.46 16.58
C LEU A 104 9.39 14.30 15.75
N HIS A 105 10.43 14.59 14.97
CA HIS A 105 11.06 13.61 14.08
C HIS A 105 12.56 13.93 13.91
N PRO A 106 13.46 12.96 14.18
CA PRO A 106 13.19 11.65 14.76
C PRO A 106 12.83 11.72 16.25
N ALA A 107 11.98 10.83 16.73
CA ALA A 107 11.65 10.67 18.15
C ALA A 107 11.27 9.23 18.47
N THR A 108 11.84 8.66 19.55
CA THR A 108 11.51 7.33 20.07
C THR A 108 10.68 7.45 21.34
N CYS A 109 9.60 6.67 21.39
CA CYS A 109 8.81 6.54 22.59
C CYS A 109 9.45 5.49 23.52
N ALA A 110 9.68 5.87 24.78
CA ALA A 110 10.24 5.00 25.80
C ALA A 110 9.18 4.45 26.76
N ALA A 111 8.21 5.27 27.17
CA ALA A 111 7.14 4.85 28.07
C ALA A 111 5.85 5.61 27.81
N LEU A 112 4.72 4.96 28.05
CA LEU A 112 3.39 5.56 28.04
C LEU A 112 2.68 5.23 29.35
N ARG A 113 2.20 6.25 30.08
CA ARG A 113 1.48 6.11 31.33
C ARG A 113 0.15 6.86 31.25
N PHE A 114 -0.86 6.32 31.90
CA PHE A 114 -2.16 6.96 32.03
C PHE A 114 -2.33 7.44 33.47
N ALA A 115 -2.45 8.75 33.67
CA ALA A 115 -2.56 9.39 34.98
C ALA A 115 -3.84 10.24 35.03
N GLY A 116 -4.88 9.74 35.67
CA GLY A 116 -6.15 10.43 35.82
C GLY A 116 -6.82 10.71 34.46
N LYS A 117 -6.87 11.98 34.03
CA LYS A 117 -7.50 12.43 32.78
C LYS A 117 -6.48 12.74 31.66
N ALA A 118 -5.22 12.40 31.87
CA ALA A 118 -4.14 12.66 30.92
C ALA A 118 -3.29 11.41 30.71
N ALA A 119 -2.61 11.38 29.56
CA ALA A 119 -1.57 10.43 29.27
C ALA A 119 -0.22 11.14 29.23
N GLU A 120 0.81 10.50 29.74
CA GLU A 120 2.19 10.95 29.74
C GLU A 120 3.01 10.03 28.83
N LEU A 121 3.58 10.60 27.77
CA LEU A 121 4.48 9.92 26.84
C LEU A 121 5.91 10.38 27.10
N THR A 122 6.79 9.47 27.52
CA THR A 122 8.21 9.75 27.68
C THR A 122 8.97 9.29 26.43
N LEU A 123 9.84 10.15 25.92
CA LEU A 123 10.74 9.85 24.82
C LEU A 123 12.09 9.33 25.34
N GLU A 124 12.86 8.63 24.51
CA GLU A 124 14.20 8.12 24.88
C GLU A 124 15.19 9.23 25.20
N ASP A 125 15.01 10.43 24.63
CA ASP A 125 15.83 11.61 24.95
C ASP A 125 15.47 12.29 26.28
N GLY A 126 14.55 11.72 27.05
CA GLY A 126 14.13 12.20 28.37
C GLY A 126 12.99 13.23 28.33
N ARG A 127 12.55 13.71 27.17
CA ARG A 127 11.39 14.61 27.08
C ARG A 127 10.12 13.88 27.48
N THR A 128 9.23 14.57 28.17
CA THR A 128 7.90 14.06 28.52
C THR A 128 6.82 14.94 27.89
N LEU A 129 5.87 14.31 27.25
CA LEU A 129 4.73 14.94 26.61
C LEU A 129 3.46 14.56 27.37
N THR A 130 2.63 15.52 27.71
CA THR A 130 1.34 15.28 28.35
C THR A 130 0.22 15.60 27.39
N ALA A 131 -0.72 14.67 27.22
CA ALA A 131 -1.85 14.81 26.30
C ALA A 131 -3.16 14.31 26.92
N LYS A 132 -4.28 14.90 26.50
CA LYS A 132 -5.62 14.40 26.86
C LYS A 132 -5.99 13.13 26.11
N LEU A 133 -5.40 12.91 24.94
CA LEU A 133 -5.63 11.76 24.07
C LEU A 133 -4.33 11.36 23.41
N VAL A 134 -4.05 10.06 23.36
CA VAL A 134 -2.98 9.46 22.55
C VAL A 134 -3.62 8.57 21.50
N VAL A 135 -3.22 8.75 20.24
CA VAL A 135 -3.67 7.95 19.10
C VAL A 135 -2.55 7.07 18.63
N GLY A 136 -2.69 5.74 18.80
CA GLY A 136 -1.77 4.75 18.23
C GLY A 136 -2.07 4.53 16.74
N ALA A 137 -1.24 5.09 15.87
CA ALA A 137 -1.29 4.90 14.42
C ALA A 137 0.01 4.28 13.89
N ASP A 138 0.65 3.45 14.73
CA ASP A 138 1.98 2.87 14.58
C ASP A 138 1.96 1.44 13.98
N GLY A 139 0.83 1.05 13.35
CA GLY A 139 0.71 -0.12 12.49
C GLY A 139 0.45 -1.45 13.19
N GLN A 140 0.71 -2.55 12.48
CA GLN A 140 0.36 -3.90 12.91
C GLN A 140 0.99 -4.28 14.27
N ASN A 141 2.26 -3.92 14.48
CA ASN A 141 3.00 -4.17 15.71
C ASN A 141 2.99 -2.93 16.63
N SER A 142 1.80 -2.34 16.84
CA SER A 142 1.62 -1.10 17.57
C SER A 142 2.18 -1.20 19.00
N TRP A 143 3.20 -0.40 19.27
CA TRP A 143 3.75 -0.21 20.62
C TRP A 143 2.76 0.51 21.52
N VAL A 144 2.03 1.50 21.00
CA VAL A 144 0.99 2.22 21.77
C VAL A 144 -0.09 1.26 22.23
N ARG A 145 -0.53 0.34 21.36
CA ARG A 145 -1.49 -0.71 21.72
C ARG A 145 -0.98 -1.59 22.87
N GLU A 146 0.28 -2.01 22.79
CA GLU A 146 0.92 -2.84 23.81
C GLU A 146 1.00 -2.10 25.15
N GLN A 147 1.49 -0.84 25.15
CA GLN A 147 1.57 -0.02 26.37
C GLN A 147 0.20 0.28 26.98
N ALA A 148 -0.84 0.35 26.19
CA ALA A 148 -2.22 0.53 26.66
C ALA A 148 -2.86 -0.76 27.18
N GLY A 149 -2.16 -1.91 27.16
CA GLY A 149 -2.69 -3.20 27.59
C GLY A 149 -3.82 -3.74 26.70
N ILE A 150 -3.95 -3.22 25.46
CA ILE A 150 -4.96 -3.66 24.52
C ILE A 150 -4.45 -4.90 23.79
N SER A 151 -5.03 -6.05 24.09
CA SER A 151 -4.69 -7.30 23.41
C SER A 151 -5.40 -7.39 22.05
N ALA A 152 -4.66 -7.74 21.01
CA ALA A 152 -5.20 -8.13 19.72
C ALA A 152 -4.43 -9.34 19.21
N ALA A 153 -5.09 -10.48 19.12
CA ALA A 153 -4.49 -11.66 18.53
C ALA A 153 -4.46 -11.50 17.01
N PRO A 154 -3.28 -11.50 16.36
CA PRO A 154 -3.22 -11.49 14.91
C PRO A 154 -3.80 -12.80 14.36
N VAL A 155 -4.60 -12.69 13.31
CA VAL A 155 -5.04 -13.85 12.53
C VAL A 155 -4.06 -14.03 11.39
N ASP A 156 -3.31 -15.13 11.41
CA ASP A 156 -2.38 -15.46 10.33
C ASP A 156 -3.17 -16.14 9.20
N TYR A 157 -3.25 -15.45 8.05
CA TYR A 157 -3.86 -16.00 6.83
C TYR A 157 -2.96 -16.98 6.10
N ARG A 158 -1.71 -17.16 6.55
CA ARG A 158 -0.69 -17.99 5.90
C ARG A 158 -0.51 -17.67 4.42
N GLN A 159 -0.54 -16.39 4.10
CA GLN A 159 -0.36 -15.88 2.75
C GLN A 159 0.61 -14.70 2.75
N LEU A 160 1.34 -14.57 1.65
CA LEU A 160 2.20 -13.43 1.35
C LEU A 160 1.75 -12.81 0.03
N GLY A 161 1.73 -11.49 -0.03
CA GLY A 161 1.52 -10.76 -1.27
C GLY A 161 2.85 -10.56 -1.99
N VAL A 162 3.08 -11.30 -3.09
CA VAL A 162 4.21 -11.05 -4.00
C VAL A 162 3.82 -9.90 -4.92
N VAL A 163 4.66 -8.86 -4.98
CA VAL A 163 4.42 -7.66 -5.77
C VAL A 163 5.55 -7.40 -6.76
N ALA A 164 5.21 -6.92 -7.93
CA ALA A 164 6.14 -6.40 -8.94
C ALA A 164 5.37 -5.54 -9.93
N ASN A 165 6.05 -4.63 -10.64
CA ASN A 165 5.44 -3.85 -11.71
C ASN A 165 5.97 -4.31 -13.06
N PHE A 166 5.09 -4.27 -14.07
CA PHE A 166 5.39 -4.71 -15.44
C PHE A 166 4.96 -3.66 -16.47
N ALA A 167 5.73 -3.53 -17.53
CA ALA A 167 5.26 -2.99 -18.79
C ALA A 167 4.48 -4.09 -19.53
N CYS A 168 3.40 -3.72 -20.21
CA CYS A 168 2.51 -4.63 -20.93
C CYS A 168 2.57 -4.35 -22.43
N GLU A 169 2.49 -5.39 -23.23
CA GLU A 169 2.33 -5.28 -24.69
C GLU A 169 0.98 -4.67 -25.05
N LEU A 170 -0.09 -5.18 -24.46
CA LEU A 170 -1.47 -4.71 -24.70
C LEU A 170 -1.91 -3.70 -23.62
N PRO A 171 -2.70 -2.67 -23.99
CA PRO A 171 -3.16 -1.66 -23.04
C PRO A 171 -4.20 -2.23 -22.06
N HIS A 172 -4.06 -1.92 -20.78
CA HIS A 172 -5.01 -2.31 -19.73
C HIS A 172 -6.33 -1.53 -19.75
N ARG A 173 -6.40 -0.35 -20.42
CA ARG A 173 -7.61 0.47 -20.59
C ARG A 173 -8.34 0.81 -19.29
N GLY A 174 -7.62 1.11 -18.21
CA GLY A 174 -8.20 1.40 -16.91
C GLY A 174 -8.85 0.19 -16.21
N ILE A 175 -8.58 -1.03 -16.69
CA ILE A 175 -9.16 -2.26 -16.13
C ILE A 175 -8.22 -2.84 -15.08
N ALA A 176 -8.75 -3.08 -13.88
CA ALA A 176 -8.14 -3.93 -12.87
C ALA A 176 -8.61 -5.37 -13.07
N TYR A 177 -7.69 -6.30 -13.06
CA TYR A 177 -7.98 -7.73 -13.24
C TYR A 177 -7.69 -8.50 -11.97
N GLN A 178 -8.50 -9.51 -11.65
CA GLN A 178 -8.27 -10.42 -10.54
C GLN A 178 -8.65 -11.85 -10.91
N TRP A 179 -7.75 -12.80 -10.70
CA TRP A 179 -7.97 -14.23 -10.92
C TRP A 179 -7.87 -14.97 -9.60
N PHE A 180 -8.94 -15.65 -9.24
CA PHE A 180 -8.94 -16.64 -8.17
C PHE A 180 -8.46 -17.98 -8.74
N GLN A 181 -7.37 -18.50 -8.18
CA GLN A 181 -6.69 -19.71 -8.64
C GLN A 181 -6.43 -20.63 -7.45
N PRO A 182 -6.26 -21.96 -7.66
CA PRO A 182 -5.94 -22.88 -6.57
C PRO A 182 -4.69 -22.51 -5.77
N GLU A 183 -3.68 -21.91 -6.44
CA GLU A 183 -2.42 -21.48 -5.84
C GLU A 183 -2.50 -20.13 -5.14
N GLY A 184 -3.58 -19.37 -5.34
CA GLY A 184 -3.72 -18.05 -4.74
C GLY A 184 -4.54 -17.08 -5.59
N ILE A 185 -4.43 -15.79 -5.29
CA ILE A 185 -5.18 -14.74 -5.96
C ILE A 185 -4.20 -13.81 -6.65
N LEU A 186 -4.24 -13.78 -7.99
CA LEU A 186 -3.46 -12.86 -8.80
C LEU A 186 -4.30 -11.62 -9.12
N ALA A 187 -3.76 -10.43 -8.86
CA ALA A 187 -4.33 -9.17 -9.32
C ALA A 187 -3.32 -8.41 -10.19
N LEU A 188 -3.81 -7.81 -11.28
CA LEU A 188 -3.08 -6.86 -12.10
C LEU A 188 -3.83 -5.52 -12.07
N LEU A 189 -3.19 -4.51 -11.51
CA LEU A 189 -3.77 -3.20 -11.27
C LEU A 189 -3.16 -2.17 -12.24
N PRO A 190 -3.97 -1.32 -12.88
CA PRO A 190 -3.47 -0.37 -13.88
C PRO A 190 -2.51 0.66 -13.26
N LEU A 191 -1.42 0.93 -13.95
CA LEU A 191 -0.50 2.04 -13.71
C LEU A 191 -0.47 2.95 -14.93
N PRO A 192 -0.06 4.22 -14.80
CA PRO A 192 0.01 5.13 -15.94
C PRO A 192 0.80 4.58 -17.14
N GLY A 193 0.25 4.79 -18.33
CA GLY A 193 0.74 4.19 -19.58
C GLY A 193 0.41 2.70 -19.67
N ASN A 194 1.15 1.96 -20.49
CA ASN A 194 0.98 0.51 -20.62
C ASN A 194 1.75 -0.23 -19.52
N ARG A 195 1.34 -0.03 -18.27
CA ARG A 195 1.98 -0.64 -17.10
C ARG A 195 0.94 -1.19 -16.14
N VAL A 196 1.32 -2.24 -15.41
CA VAL A 196 0.50 -2.79 -14.33
C VAL A 196 1.36 -3.09 -13.11
N SER A 197 0.71 -3.03 -11.95
CA SER A 197 1.25 -3.57 -10.72
C SER A 197 0.60 -4.90 -10.42
N MET A 198 1.41 -5.92 -10.19
CA MET A 198 0.99 -7.24 -9.75
C MET A 198 0.91 -7.28 -8.23
N VAL A 199 -0.17 -7.88 -7.72
CA VAL A 199 -0.26 -8.39 -6.36
C VAL A 199 -0.70 -9.85 -6.46
N TRP A 200 0.19 -10.77 -6.07
CA TRP A 200 -0.13 -12.21 -6.07
C TRP A 200 -0.13 -12.74 -4.65
N SER A 201 -1.32 -12.91 -4.08
CA SER A 201 -1.48 -13.49 -2.74
C SER A 201 -1.34 -15.00 -2.83
N VAL A 202 -0.29 -15.54 -2.24
CA VAL A 202 0.11 -16.94 -2.32
C VAL A 202 0.58 -17.48 -0.97
N ARG A 203 0.68 -18.80 -0.83
CA ARG A 203 1.30 -19.42 0.35
C ARG A 203 2.79 -19.10 0.43
N PRO A 204 3.42 -19.13 1.63
CA PRO A 204 4.84 -18.81 1.80
C PRO A 204 5.78 -19.60 0.89
N GLU A 205 5.52 -20.90 0.67
CA GLU A 205 6.34 -21.76 -0.18
C GLU A 205 6.30 -21.33 -1.65
N GLN A 206 5.11 -20.93 -2.10
CA GLN A 206 4.92 -20.41 -3.46
C GLN A 206 5.54 -19.03 -3.62
N SER A 207 5.43 -18.18 -2.60
CA SER A 207 6.11 -16.88 -2.58
C SER A 207 7.63 -17.02 -2.75
N ALA A 208 8.24 -17.94 -1.99
CA ALA A 208 9.67 -18.23 -2.11
C ALA A 208 10.06 -18.70 -3.52
N ARG A 209 9.22 -19.53 -4.16
CA ARG A 209 9.45 -19.97 -5.55
C ARG A 209 9.36 -18.79 -6.53
N LEU A 210 8.34 -17.95 -6.43
CA LEU A 210 8.17 -16.78 -7.30
C LEU A 210 9.34 -15.80 -7.19
N LEU A 211 9.85 -15.58 -5.97
CA LEU A 211 10.98 -14.69 -5.72
C LEU A 211 12.32 -15.27 -6.21
N ALA A 212 12.43 -16.60 -6.38
CA ALA A 212 13.63 -17.28 -6.88
C ALA A 212 13.69 -17.34 -8.42
N LEU A 213 12.60 -17.00 -9.12
CA LEU A 213 12.56 -16.99 -10.59
C LEU A 213 13.46 -15.89 -11.15
N THR A 214 14.01 -16.13 -12.33
CA THR A 214 14.55 -15.05 -13.17
C THR A 214 13.43 -14.09 -13.58
N HIS A 215 13.80 -12.90 -14.02
CA HIS A 215 12.81 -11.90 -14.46
C HIS A 215 11.95 -12.41 -15.63
N ASP A 216 12.57 -13.11 -16.59
CA ASP A 216 11.86 -13.64 -17.75
C ASP A 216 10.91 -14.78 -17.36
N GLU A 217 11.34 -15.68 -16.48
CA GLU A 217 10.48 -16.75 -15.96
C GLU A 217 9.30 -16.19 -15.17
N LEU A 218 9.51 -15.16 -14.34
CA LEU A 218 8.42 -14.50 -13.61
C LEU A 218 7.43 -13.84 -14.59
N CYS A 219 7.92 -13.12 -15.60
CA CYS A 219 7.07 -12.52 -16.63
C CYS A 219 6.23 -13.58 -17.35
N ALA A 220 6.84 -14.69 -17.77
CA ALA A 220 6.13 -15.78 -18.43
C ALA A 220 5.09 -16.43 -17.51
N GLN A 221 5.42 -16.64 -16.23
CA GLN A 221 4.49 -17.22 -15.27
C GLN A 221 3.29 -16.28 -14.97
N VAL A 222 3.53 -14.97 -14.82
CA VAL A 222 2.46 -14.00 -14.62
C VAL A 222 1.58 -13.87 -15.88
N ALA A 223 2.18 -13.83 -17.07
CA ALA A 223 1.43 -13.81 -18.32
C ALA A 223 0.53 -15.06 -18.47
N ALA A 224 1.05 -16.25 -18.18
CA ALA A 224 0.27 -17.49 -18.23
C ALA A 224 -0.84 -17.48 -17.18
N ALA A 225 -0.55 -17.11 -15.92
CA ALA A 225 -1.51 -17.05 -14.83
C ALA A 225 -2.63 -16.02 -15.09
N SER A 226 -2.33 -14.92 -15.81
CA SER A 226 -3.30 -13.91 -16.25
C SER A 226 -3.93 -14.24 -17.63
N ARG A 227 -3.78 -15.46 -18.13
CA ARG A 227 -4.32 -15.92 -19.43
C ARG A 227 -3.87 -15.04 -20.60
N HIS A 228 -2.66 -14.49 -20.55
CA HIS A 228 -2.08 -13.59 -21.55
C HIS A 228 -2.96 -12.36 -21.85
N THR A 229 -3.80 -11.92 -20.88
CA THR A 229 -4.78 -10.82 -21.07
C THR A 229 -4.13 -9.51 -21.51
N LEU A 230 -2.88 -9.27 -21.08
CA LEU A 230 -2.11 -8.05 -21.42
C LEU A 230 -0.93 -8.32 -22.35
N GLY A 231 -0.92 -9.48 -23.02
CA GLY A 231 0.16 -9.90 -23.90
C GLY A 231 1.44 -10.23 -23.17
N GLU A 232 2.59 -9.94 -23.77
CA GLU A 232 3.89 -10.09 -23.15
C GLU A 232 4.11 -9.05 -22.06
N LEU A 233 4.78 -9.48 -20.98
CA LEU A 233 5.11 -8.64 -19.84
C LEU A 233 6.62 -8.45 -19.75
N LYS A 234 7.03 -7.24 -19.32
CA LYS A 234 8.43 -6.91 -19.04
C LYS A 234 8.53 -6.29 -17.66
N ILE A 235 9.35 -6.88 -16.79
CA ILE A 235 9.48 -6.40 -15.41
C ILE A 235 10.09 -4.99 -15.35
N ILE A 236 9.56 -4.15 -14.45
CA ILE A 236 10.02 -2.78 -14.22
C ILE A 236 10.63 -2.66 -12.82
N THR A 237 10.06 -3.37 -11.83
CA THR A 237 10.57 -3.36 -10.46
C THR A 237 10.95 -4.76 -10.01
N ALA A 238 12.00 -4.89 -9.22
CA ALA A 238 12.32 -6.16 -8.59
C ALA A 238 11.14 -6.70 -7.78
N PRO A 239 10.86 -8.02 -7.82
CA PRO A 239 9.78 -8.61 -7.04
C PRO A 239 10.10 -8.52 -5.54
N ALA A 240 9.07 -8.32 -4.73
CA ALA A 240 9.14 -8.31 -3.28
C ALA A 240 7.93 -9.02 -2.69
N ALA A 241 8.02 -9.48 -1.44
CA ALA A 241 6.88 -10.08 -0.73
C ALA A 241 6.60 -9.34 0.57
N PHE A 242 5.30 -9.23 0.89
CA PHE A 242 4.79 -8.63 2.12
C PHE A 242 3.76 -9.56 2.76
N PRO A 243 3.72 -9.59 4.12
CA PRO A 243 2.68 -10.32 4.86
C PRO A 243 1.32 -9.66 4.77
#